data_3c7b4350db1ec2db74dd6eb1569de231
#
_entry.id   3c7b4350db1ec2db74dd6eb1569de231
#
_cell.length_a   1.000
_cell.length_b   1.000
_cell.length_c   1.000
_cell.angle_alpha   90.00
_cell.angle_beta   90.00
_cell.angle_gamma   90.00
#
_symmetry.space_group_name_H-M   'P 1'
#
loop_
_entity.id
_entity.type
_entity.pdbx_description
1 polymer ?
#
loop_
_entity_poly.entity_id
_entity_poly.type
_entity_poly.pdbx_seq_one_letter_code
_entity_poly.pdbx_strand_id
1 'polypeptide(L)'
;DIQNMRPDELTRHTSTLRRLHAKDGVYSVLGNHDYSEYVPKLPMQQRRHNEMLTRRFHANVGWQLLLNDHRIIRRANDSIVIAGEENDGLPPFPSKADLKRTLRGVNAHSFVVMLQHDPSAWRRSILPRSNVQLTLSGHTHGGQMSLFGLRPTSLLGREDDGLYQESGRALFVSTGLGGFVPFRFHMDPEVVEITLKSKN
;
A
#
# COMPACT_ATOMS: atom_id res chain seq x y z
N ASP A 1 5.22 2.44 -1.53
CA ASP A 1 6.52 3.05 -1.91
C ASP A 1 6.33 4.52 -2.22
N ILE A 2 6.95 5.42 -1.46
CA ILE A 2 6.95 6.85 -1.73
C ILE A 2 8.29 7.31 -2.29
N GLN A 3 9.34 6.54 -2.08
CA GLN A 3 10.69 6.74 -2.59
C GLN A 3 11.18 5.55 -3.41
N ASN A 4 12.23 5.73 -4.19
CA ASN A 4 12.87 4.64 -4.92
C ASN A 4 14.01 4.00 -4.09
N MET A 5 14.95 4.80 -3.62
CA MET A 5 16.15 4.32 -2.90
C MET A 5 16.35 5.02 -1.56
N ARG A 6 16.14 6.34 -1.49
CA ARG A 6 16.53 7.18 -0.35
C ARG A 6 15.51 8.29 -0.06
N PRO A 7 15.36 8.71 1.20
CA PRO A 7 14.39 9.74 1.60
C PRO A 7 14.71 11.15 1.08
N ASP A 8 15.93 11.45 0.65
CA ASP A 8 16.28 12.75 0.05
C ASP A 8 15.57 12.96 -1.29
N GLU A 9 15.19 11.91 -1.99
CA GLU A 9 14.36 11.97 -3.21
C GLU A 9 13.01 12.67 -2.97
N LEU A 10 12.49 12.60 -1.76
CA LEU A 10 11.19 13.14 -1.38
C LEU A 10 11.17 14.66 -1.26
N THR A 11 12.32 15.29 -1.01
CA THR A 11 12.41 16.71 -0.68
C THR A 11 11.80 17.58 -1.77
N ARG A 12 12.07 17.30 -3.04
CA ARG A 12 11.56 18.03 -4.20
C ARG A 12 10.05 17.92 -4.40
N HIS A 13 9.41 16.90 -3.81
CA HIS A 13 7.98 16.64 -3.96
C HIS A 13 7.16 17.12 -2.76
N THR A 14 7.80 17.63 -1.71
CA THR A 14 7.14 18.00 -0.44
C THR A 14 5.99 18.98 -0.65
N SER A 15 6.16 20.02 -1.43
CA SER A 15 5.12 21.02 -1.69
C SER A 15 3.91 20.46 -2.43
N THR A 16 4.13 19.57 -3.38
CA THR A 16 3.08 18.90 -4.14
C THR A 16 2.31 17.93 -3.27
N LEU A 17 3.02 17.06 -2.53
CA LEU A 17 2.41 16.04 -1.70
C LEU A 17 1.65 16.63 -0.50
N ARG A 18 2.11 17.76 0.03
CA ARG A 18 1.42 18.50 1.09
C ARG A 18 0.05 19.06 0.67
N ARG A 19 -0.18 19.23 -0.63
CA ARG A 19 -1.48 19.66 -1.18
C ARG A 19 -2.52 18.55 -1.18
N LEU A 20 -2.11 17.30 -1.06
CA LEU A 20 -3.05 16.18 -0.95
C LEU A 20 -3.65 16.19 0.46
N HIS A 21 -4.93 16.50 0.54
CA HIS A 21 -5.70 16.52 1.80
C HIS A 21 -7.12 16.04 1.57
N ALA A 22 -7.72 15.47 2.59
CA ALA A 22 -9.09 14.97 2.55
C ALA A 22 -9.75 15.17 3.91
N LYS A 23 -11.10 15.26 3.91
CA LYS A 23 -11.92 15.48 5.12
C LYS A 23 -11.63 14.43 6.21
N ASP A 24 -11.51 13.17 5.83
CA ASP A 24 -11.31 12.06 6.76
C ASP A 24 -9.81 11.69 6.91
N GLY A 25 -8.91 12.49 6.33
CA GLY A 25 -7.48 12.31 6.39
C GLY A 25 -6.88 11.63 5.16
N VAL A 26 -5.56 11.65 5.08
CA VAL A 26 -4.76 10.92 4.10
C VAL A 26 -4.00 9.83 4.82
N TYR A 27 -4.18 8.59 4.41
CA TYR A 27 -3.57 7.41 5.02
C TYR A 27 -2.52 6.82 4.10
N SER A 28 -1.43 6.33 4.67
CA SER A 28 -0.33 5.73 3.92
C SER A 28 0.24 4.52 4.65
N VAL A 29 0.89 3.65 3.90
CA VAL A 29 1.70 2.53 4.39
C VAL A 29 3.06 2.56 3.72
N LEU A 30 4.04 1.86 4.28
CA LEU A 30 5.35 1.70 3.66
C LEU A 30 5.34 0.51 2.69
N GLY A 31 6.03 0.68 1.57
CA GLY A 31 6.37 -0.41 0.67
C GLY A 31 7.82 -0.85 0.81
N ASN A 32 8.24 -1.80 0.00
CA ASN A 32 9.56 -2.41 0.09
C ASN A 32 10.72 -1.41 -0.14
N HIS A 33 10.54 -0.38 -0.96
CA HIS A 33 11.55 0.65 -1.21
C HIS A 33 11.76 1.61 -0.03
N ASP A 34 10.75 1.77 0.82
CA ASP A 34 10.77 2.76 1.90
C ASP A 34 11.71 2.40 3.05
N TYR A 35 12.24 1.17 3.07
CA TYR A 35 13.21 0.71 4.06
C TYR A 35 14.68 0.92 3.64
N SER A 36 14.94 1.49 2.45
CA SER A 36 16.28 1.71 1.89
C SER A 36 17.15 0.44 1.80
N GLU A 37 16.52 -0.73 1.67
CA GLU A 37 17.25 -2.01 1.60
C GLU A 37 17.93 -2.23 0.25
N TYR A 38 17.48 -1.52 -0.79
CA TYR A 38 18.04 -1.60 -2.14
C TYR A 38 19.29 -0.74 -2.36
N VAL A 39 19.69 0.08 -1.37
CA VAL A 39 20.92 0.84 -1.45
C VAL A 39 22.10 -0.10 -1.20
N PRO A 40 22.97 -0.35 -2.20
CA PRO A 40 24.07 -1.29 -2.05
C PRO A 40 25.00 -0.90 -0.90
N LYS A 41 25.41 -1.89 -0.10
CA LYS A 41 26.40 -1.71 0.99
C LYS A 41 26.06 -0.64 2.02
N LEU A 42 24.75 -0.26 2.14
CA LEU A 42 24.33 0.73 3.13
C LEU A 42 24.44 0.14 4.55
N PRO A 43 25.19 0.77 5.48
CA PRO A 43 25.27 0.31 6.87
C PRO A 43 23.89 0.28 7.54
N MET A 44 23.67 -0.68 8.43
CA MET A 44 22.40 -0.85 9.17
C MET A 44 21.95 0.42 9.89
N GLN A 45 22.89 1.14 10.51
CA GLN A 45 22.60 2.39 11.19
C GLN A 45 22.02 3.44 10.21
N GLN A 46 22.57 3.52 9.01
CA GLN A 46 22.09 4.46 8.00
C GLN A 46 20.76 4.04 7.39
N ARG A 47 20.50 2.73 7.23
CA ARG A 47 19.18 2.22 6.85
C ARG A 47 18.11 2.65 7.86
N ARG A 48 18.37 2.44 9.17
CA ARG A 48 17.47 2.89 10.25
C ARG A 48 17.24 4.40 10.23
N HIS A 49 18.31 5.17 9.98
CA HIS A 49 18.19 6.62 9.86
C HIS A 49 17.31 7.02 8.67
N ASN A 50 17.52 6.42 7.50
CA ASN A 50 16.69 6.65 6.31
C ASN A 50 15.22 6.29 6.57
N GLU A 51 14.95 5.11 7.13
CA GLU A 51 13.60 4.70 7.50
C GLU A 51 12.93 5.72 8.44
N MET A 52 13.66 6.22 9.42
CA MET A 52 13.15 7.28 10.31
C MET A 52 12.83 8.57 9.54
N LEU A 53 13.66 8.97 8.58
CA LEU A 53 13.41 10.15 7.74
C LEU A 53 12.17 9.95 6.86
N THR A 54 12.02 8.78 6.25
CA THR A 54 10.83 8.42 5.46
C THR A 54 9.56 8.49 6.32
N ARG A 55 9.58 7.90 7.52
CA ARG A 55 8.45 7.98 8.47
C ARG A 55 8.11 9.42 8.86
N ARG A 56 9.11 10.25 9.14
CA ARG A 56 8.93 11.67 9.44
C ARG A 56 8.38 12.46 8.27
N PHE A 57 8.76 12.09 7.05
CA PHE A 57 8.26 12.75 5.86
C PHE A 57 6.74 12.65 5.74
N HIS A 58 6.14 11.48 5.98
CA HIS A 58 4.68 11.31 5.97
C HIS A 58 4.00 12.29 6.94
N ALA A 59 4.49 12.40 8.16
CA ALA A 59 3.97 13.37 9.14
C ALA A 59 4.16 14.82 8.67
N ASN A 60 5.31 15.15 8.06
CA ASN A 60 5.61 16.50 7.58
C ASN A 60 4.69 16.95 6.43
N VAL A 61 4.18 16.03 5.62
CA VAL A 61 3.20 16.34 4.56
C VAL A 61 1.75 16.21 5.05
N GLY A 62 1.53 15.89 6.33
CA GLY A 62 0.20 15.82 6.95
C GLY A 62 -0.50 14.47 6.77
N TRP A 63 0.25 13.40 6.40
CA TRP A 63 -0.32 12.07 6.20
C TRP A 63 -0.23 11.22 7.45
N GLN A 64 -1.22 10.37 7.65
CA GLN A 64 -1.25 9.37 8.71
C GLN A 64 -0.61 8.07 8.21
N LEU A 65 0.64 7.85 8.60
CA LEU A 65 1.35 6.61 8.30
C LEU A 65 0.89 5.50 9.26
N LEU A 66 0.34 4.43 8.71
CA LEU A 66 -0.10 3.26 9.45
C LEU A 66 1.02 2.18 9.41
N LEU A 67 1.49 1.79 10.58
CA LEU A 67 2.57 0.81 10.76
C LEU A 67 2.06 -0.33 11.65
N ASN A 68 1.36 -1.27 11.04
CA ASN A 68 0.63 -2.32 11.74
C ASN A 68 -0.38 -1.71 12.72
N ASP A 69 -1.20 -0.78 12.22
CA ASP A 69 -2.15 0.04 13.00
C ASP A 69 -3.41 0.30 12.19
N HIS A 70 -4.45 0.88 12.80
CA HIS A 70 -5.69 1.23 12.13
C HIS A 70 -6.28 2.53 12.65
N ARG A 71 -7.23 3.07 11.89
CA ARG A 71 -8.06 4.23 12.26
C ARG A 71 -9.51 3.91 11.97
N ILE A 72 -10.40 4.43 12.81
CA ILE A 72 -11.85 4.29 12.64
C ILE A 72 -12.38 5.62 12.14
N ILE A 73 -12.99 5.61 10.97
CA ILE A 73 -13.71 6.77 10.41
C ILE A 73 -15.19 6.60 10.75
N ARG A 74 -15.77 7.61 11.40
CA ARG A 74 -17.17 7.61 11.84
C ARG A 74 -17.96 8.66 11.07
N ARG A 75 -19.15 8.28 10.61
CA ARG A 75 -20.12 9.19 10.02
C ARG A 75 -21.52 8.83 10.54
N ALA A 76 -22.16 9.76 11.25
CA ALA A 76 -23.42 9.49 11.94
C ALA A 76 -23.32 8.21 12.81
N ASN A 77 -24.15 7.24 12.56
CA ASN A 77 -24.21 5.98 13.31
C ASN A 77 -23.34 4.87 12.68
N ASP A 78 -22.62 5.18 11.60
CA ASP A 78 -21.84 4.20 10.84
C ASP A 78 -20.34 4.42 10.97
N SER A 79 -19.56 3.38 10.70
CA SER A 79 -18.10 3.47 10.73
C SER A 79 -17.45 2.47 9.78
N ILE A 80 -16.29 2.87 9.27
CA ILE A 80 -15.37 2.00 8.55
C ILE A 80 -14.00 2.03 9.24
N VAL A 81 -13.25 0.96 9.08
CA VAL A 81 -11.88 0.87 9.58
C VAL A 81 -10.92 0.97 8.40
N ILE A 82 -9.98 1.90 8.48
CA ILE A 82 -8.81 1.94 7.59
C ILE A 82 -7.65 1.33 8.36
N ALA A 83 -7.24 0.15 7.95
CA ALA A 83 -6.12 -0.57 8.53
C ALA A 83 -4.90 -0.51 7.60
N GLY A 84 -3.71 -0.51 8.15
CA GLY A 84 -2.48 -0.48 7.36
C GLY A 84 -1.39 -1.34 7.97
N GLU A 85 -0.87 -2.26 7.16
CA GLU A 85 0.28 -3.08 7.50
C GLU A 85 1.58 -2.49 6.96
N GLU A 86 2.67 -2.75 7.65
CA GLU A 86 4.00 -2.64 7.04
C GLU A 86 4.13 -3.67 5.91
N ASN A 87 5.13 -3.52 5.05
CA ASN A 87 5.28 -4.40 3.89
C ASN A 87 5.33 -5.89 4.30
N ASP A 88 4.57 -6.73 3.61
CA ASP A 88 4.60 -8.19 3.74
C ASP A 88 5.01 -8.83 2.41
N GLY A 89 6.27 -8.64 2.06
CA GLY A 89 6.84 -9.16 0.82
C GLY A 89 7.32 -10.61 0.93
N LEU A 90 7.34 -11.30 -0.21
CA LEU A 90 8.10 -12.55 -0.34
C LEU A 90 9.59 -12.24 -0.48
N PRO A 91 10.49 -13.12 -0.03
CA PRO A 91 11.93 -12.93 -0.23
C PRO A 91 12.26 -12.61 -1.70
N PRO A 92 13.12 -11.62 -1.97
CA PRO A 92 14.00 -10.88 -1.06
C PRO A 92 13.38 -9.61 -0.45
N PHE A 93 12.09 -9.38 -0.57
CA PHE A 93 11.44 -8.17 -0.07
C PHE A 93 11.23 -8.19 1.45
N PRO A 94 11.22 -7.02 2.10
CA PRO A 94 10.95 -6.94 3.53
C PRO A 94 9.59 -7.53 3.91
N SER A 95 9.53 -8.28 4.99
CA SER A 95 8.29 -8.77 5.60
C SER A 95 8.26 -8.33 7.07
N LYS A 96 7.50 -7.25 7.33
CA LYS A 96 7.36 -6.58 8.65
C LYS A 96 5.92 -6.46 9.11
N ALA A 97 4.97 -7.02 8.35
CA ALA A 97 3.55 -6.98 8.67
C ALA A 97 3.24 -7.77 9.94
N ASP A 98 2.28 -7.26 10.70
CA ASP A 98 1.70 -7.92 11.88
C ASP A 98 0.17 -7.73 11.84
N LEU A 99 -0.51 -8.64 11.16
CA LEU A 99 -1.95 -8.62 10.97
C LEU A 99 -2.71 -8.62 12.30
N LYS A 100 -2.23 -9.38 13.29
CA LYS A 100 -2.84 -9.46 14.61
C LYS A 100 -2.77 -8.12 15.35
N ARG A 101 -1.63 -7.43 15.25
CA ARG A 101 -1.47 -6.10 15.81
C ARG A 101 -2.32 -5.08 15.06
N THR A 102 -2.31 -5.11 13.74
CA THR A 102 -3.06 -4.20 12.84
C THR A 102 -4.55 -4.23 13.16
N LEU A 103 -5.12 -5.39 13.42
CA LEU A 103 -6.55 -5.57 13.68
C LEU A 103 -6.90 -5.69 15.16
N ARG A 104 -5.97 -5.41 16.08
CA ARG A 104 -6.21 -5.52 17.52
C ARG A 104 -7.33 -4.60 17.98
N GLY A 105 -8.42 -5.15 18.50
CA GLY A 105 -9.57 -4.39 19.00
C GLY A 105 -10.56 -3.97 17.92
N VAL A 106 -10.32 -4.31 16.65
CA VAL A 106 -11.30 -4.11 15.58
C VAL A 106 -12.44 -5.10 15.78
N ASN A 107 -13.68 -4.61 15.74
CA ASN A 107 -14.86 -5.45 15.85
C ASN A 107 -14.97 -6.38 14.62
N ALA A 108 -15.30 -7.65 14.82
CA ALA A 108 -15.42 -8.64 13.75
C ALA A 108 -16.47 -8.30 12.66
N HIS A 109 -17.44 -7.44 12.99
CA HIS A 109 -18.47 -6.98 12.06
C HIS A 109 -18.15 -5.65 11.38
N SER A 110 -17.01 -5.02 11.72
CA SER A 110 -16.59 -3.78 11.07
C SER A 110 -16.25 -4.01 9.61
N PHE A 111 -16.62 -3.06 8.75
CA PHE A 111 -16.10 -3.01 7.39
C PHE A 111 -14.66 -2.49 7.43
N VAL A 112 -13.72 -3.31 6.97
CA VAL A 112 -12.29 -2.99 7.01
C VAL A 112 -11.74 -2.83 5.60
N VAL A 113 -11.11 -1.67 5.35
CA VAL A 113 -10.26 -1.42 4.19
C VAL A 113 -8.82 -1.56 4.66
N MET A 114 -8.10 -2.54 4.13
CA MET A 114 -6.69 -2.80 4.42
C MET A 114 -5.82 -2.15 3.38
N LEU A 115 -4.83 -1.37 3.81
CA LEU A 115 -3.73 -0.89 2.99
C LEU A 115 -2.56 -1.84 3.17
N GLN A 116 -2.15 -2.53 2.12
CA GLN A 116 -0.99 -3.42 2.10
C GLN A 116 -0.27 -3.26 0.78
N HIS A 117 1.02 -2.90 0.83
CA HIS A 117 1.75 -2.57 -0.39
C HIS A 117 1.88 -3.75 -1.35
N ASP A 118 2.33 -4.92 -0.86
CA ASP A 118 2.54 -6.12 -1.68
C ASP A 118 1.23 -6.94 -1.80
N PRO A 119 0.65 -7.09 -3.00
CA PRO A 119 -0.61 -7.80 -3.19
C PRO A 119 -0.52 -9.29 -2.84
N SER A 120 0.66 -9.91 -2.89
CA SER A 120 0.85 -11.32 -2.53
C SER A 120 0.47 -11.62 -1.07
N ALA A 121 0.50 -10.61 -0.20
CA ALA A 121 0.05 -10.73 1.18
C ALA A 121 -1.44 -11.07 1.29
N TRP A 122 -2.26 -10.68 0.31
CA TRP A 122 -3.69 -10.90 0.36
C TRP A 122 -4.06 -12.37 0.50
N ARG A 123 -3.63 -13.22 -0.44
CA ARG A 123 -3.90 -14.66 -0.38
C ARG A 123 -3.12 -15.39 0.70
N ARG A 124 -1.92 -14.90 0.98
CA ARG A 124 -1.00 -15.57 1.90
C ARG A 124 -1.34 -15.34 3.37
N SER A 125 -1.75 -14.14 3.71
CA SER A 125 -1.96 -13.75 5.12
C SER A 125 -3.31 -13.10 5.40
N ILE A 126 -3.78 -12.15 4.60
CA ILE A 126 -4.99 -11.37 4.92
C ILE A 126 -6.26 -12.20 4.72
N LEU A 127 -6.43 -12.80 3.55
CA LEU A 127 -7.63 -13.56 3.19
C LEU A 127 -7.88 -14.76 4.14
N PRO A 128 -6.88 -15.60 4.48
CA PRO A 128 -7.12 -16.76 5.36
C PRO A 128 -7.21 -16.45 6.86
N ARG A 129 -6.74 -15.25 7.30
CA ARG A 129 -6.56 -14.96 8.73
C ARG A 129 -7.36 -13.77 9.24
N SER A 130 -8.20 -13.15 8.41
CA SER A 130 -8.97 -11.97 8.78
C SER A 130 -10.33 -11.92 8.10
N ASN A 131 -11.15 -10.94 8.53
CA ASN A 131 -12.43 -10.59 7.90
C ASN A 131 -12.33 -9.30 7.10
N VAL A 132 -11.15 -8.93 6.63
CA VAL A 132 -10.95 -7.73 5.78
C VAL A 132 -11.78 -7.86 4.50
N GLN A 133 -12.62 -6.88 4.22
CA GLN A 133 -13.53 -6.90 3.06
C GLN A 133 -12.88 -6.36 1.80
N LEU A 134 -12.02 -5.34 1.93
CA LEU A 134 -11.31 -4.73 0.81
C LEU A 134 -9.84 -4.55 1.17
N THR A 135 -8.95 -5.05 0.31
CA THR A 135 -7.50 -4.76 0.39
C THR A 135 -7.10 -3.89 -0.80
N LEU A 136 -6.31 -2.87 -0.54
CA LEU A 136 -5.74 -1.97 -1.56
C LEU A 136 -4.24 -2.16 -1.59
N SER A 137 -3.71 -2.47 -2.76
CA SER A 137 -2.29 -2.74 -2.98
C SER A 137 -1.73 -2.01 -4.20
N GLY A 138 -0.41 -1.95 -4.30
CA GLY A 138 0.33 -1.46 -5.45
C GLY A 138 1.47 -2.39 -5.83
N HIS A 139 2.72 -1.93 -5.74
CA HIS A 139 3.95 -2.72 -5.85
C HIS A 139 4.31 -3.22 -7.26
N THR A 140 3.36 -3.79 -7.97
CA THR A 140 3.59 -4.52 -9.23
C THR A 140 3.76 -3.63 -10.45
N HIS A 141 3.22 -2.40 -10.39
CA HIS A 141 3.12 -1.46 -11.51
C HIS A 141 2.44 -2.06 -12.76
N GLY A 142 1.70 -3.17 -12.63
CA GLY A 142 1.19 -3.96 -13.76
C GLY A 142 2.31 -4.52 -14.65
N GLY A 143 3.53 -4.72 -14.08
CA GLY A 143 4.73 -5.09 -14.83
C GLY A 143 5.29 -3.98 -15.72
N GLN A 144 4.75 -2.75 -15.65
CA GLN A 144 5.08 -1.57 -16.48
C GLN A 144 4.93 -1.75 -18.00
N MET A 145 4.58 -2.94 -18.45
CA MET A 145 4.46 -3.30 -19.86
C MET A 145 3.23 -4.16 -20.09
N SER A 146 2.47 -3.83 -21.15
CA SER A 146 1.40 -4.68 -21.67
C SER A 146 1.52 -4.79 -23.18
N LEU A 147 1.45 -5.99 -23.72
CA LEU A 147 1.41 -6.24 -25.14
C LEU A 147 0.18 -7.09 -25.45
N PHE A 148 -0.76 -6.56 -26.26
CA PHE A 148 -2.05 -7.20 -26.54
C PHE A 148 -2.82 -7.65 -25.27
N GLY A 149 -2.73 -6.88 -24.19
CA GLY A 149 -3.36 -7.22 -22.91
C GLY A 149 -2.59 -8.24 -22.06
N LEU A 150 -1.49 -8.78 -22.55
CA LEU A 150 -0.62 -9.68 -21.79
C LEU A 150 0.45 -8.87 -21.04
N ARG A 151 0.61 -9.12 -19.76
CA ARG A 151 1.62 -8.51 -18.88
C ARG A 151 2.58 -9.58 -18.39
N PRO A 152 3.91 -9.29 -18.28
CA PRO A 152 4.86 -10.24 -17.73
C PRO A 152 4.49 -10.75 -16.34
N THR A 153 3.94 -9.87 -15.50
CA THR A 153 3.50 -10.19 -14.13
C THR A 153 2.27 -11.09 -14.09
N SER A 154 1.30 -10.91 -15.01
CA SER A 154 0.12 -11.78 -15.09
C SER A 154 0.45 -13.21 -15.54
N LEU A 155 1.47 -13.36 -16.37
CA LEU A 155 1.95 -14.68 -16.80
C LEU A 155 2.56 -15.50 -15.64
N LEU A 156 2.96 -14.84 -14.56
CA LEU A 156 3.44 -15.48 -13.33
C LEU A 156 2.31 -15.87 -12.37
N GLY A 157 1.04 -15.71 -12.79
CA GLY A 157 -0.13 -16.05 -11.96
C GLY A 157 -0.28 -15.19 -10.70
N ARG A 158 0.20 -13.93 -10.75
CA ARG A 158 0.15 -13.00 -9.62
C ARG A 158 -0.99 -11.99 -9.80
N GLU A 159 -1.51 -11.52 -8.68
CA GLU A 159 -2.37 -10.34 -8.65
C GLU A 159 -1.49 -9.11 -8.95
N ASP A 160 -1.63 -8.53 -10.14
CA ASP A 160 -0.72 -7.49 -10.64
C ASP A 160 -1.40 -6.18 -11.04
N ASP A 161 -2.71 -6.21 -11.28
CA ASP A 161 -3.47 -5.05 -11.74
C ASP A 161 -4.98 -5.30 -11.66
N GLY A 162 -5.75 -4.32 -11.18
CA GLY A 162 -7.20 -4.34 -11.16
C GLY A 162 -7.84 -5.07 -9.98
N LEU A 163 -9.08 -5.50 -10.15
CA LEU A 163 -9.94 -6.04 -9.11
C LEU A 163 -9.93 -7.58 -9.11
N TYR A 164 -9.63 -8.15 -7.95
CA TYR A 164 -9.74 -9.59 -7.66
C TYR A 164 -10.76 -9.81 -6.57
N GLN A 165 -11.58 -10.85 -6.69
CA GLN A 165 -12.62 -11.18 -5.72
C GLN A 165 -12.57 -12.66 -5.36
N GLU A 166 -12.66 -12.94 -4.06
CA GLU A 166 -12.74 -14.29 -3.53
C GLU A 166 -13.48 -14.32 -2.19
N SER A 167 -14.41 -15.27 -2.04
CA SER A 167 -15.17 -15.47 -0.81
C SER A 167 -15.86 -14.20 -0.28
N GLY A 168 -16.41 -13.37 -1.18
CA GLY A 168 -17.09 -12.12 -0.83
C GLY A 168 -16.18 -10.99 -0.40
N ARG A 169 -14.86 -11.13 -0.57
CA ARG A 169 -13.83 -10.13 -0.26
C ARG A 169 -13.08 -9.74 -1.51
N ALA A 170 -12.49 -8.55 -1.49
CA ALA A 170 -11.85 -7.98 -2.65
C ALA A 170 -10.41 -7.53 -2.38
N LEU A 171 -9.57 -7.66 -3.40
CA LEU A 171 -8.29 -7.00 -3.53
C LEU A 171 -8.34 -6.10 -4.75
N PHE A 172 -7.92 -4.85 -4.63
CA PHE A 172 -7.63 -4.00 -5.76
C PHE A 172 -6.14 -3.69 -5.80
N VAL A 173 -5.52 -3.95 -6.95
CA VAL A 173 -4.10 -3.66 -7.19
C VAL A 173 -4.01 -2.51 -8.18
N SER A 174 -3.40 -1.40 -7.73
CA SER A 174 -3.16 -0.24 -8.59
C SER A 174 -1.79 -0.33 -9.26
N THR A 175 -1.73 0.07 -10.52
CA THR A 175 -0.46 0.23 -11.24
C THR A 175 0.33 1.45 -10.75
N GLY A 176 -0.31 2.36 -10.00
CA GLY A 176 0.29 3.52 -9.37
C GLY A 176 0.83 4.58 -10.32
N LEU A 177 1.48 5.60 -9.75
CA LEU A 177 2.04 6.74 -10.49
C LEU A 177 3.51 6.54 -10.87
N GLY A 178 4.26 5.80 -10.08
CA GLY A 178 5.69 5.57 -10.24
C GLY A 178 6.02 4.37 -11.12
N GLY A 179 7.28 3.92 -11.04
CA GLY A 179 7.75 2.74 -11.74
C GLY A 179 9.18 2.39 -11.37
N PHE A 180 9.55 1.13 -11.60
CA PHE A 180 10.91 0.63 -11.39
C PHE A 180 11.87 1.11 -12.50
N VAL A 181 11.39 1.13 -13.75
CA VAL A 181 12.13 1.66 -14.91
C VAL A 181 11.51 2.98 -15.38
N PRO A 182 12.28 3.87 -16.04
CA PRO A 182 11.82 5.22 -16.39
C PRO A 182 10.88 5.26 -17.60
N PHE A 183 10.16 4.18 -17.89
CA PHE A 183 9.16 4.14 -18.94
C PHE A 183 8.02 3.18 -18.59
N ARG A 184 6.86 3.38 -19.25
CA ARG A 184 5.73 2.45 -19.24
C ARG A 184 5.31 2.18 -20.68
N PHE A 185 4.86 0.97 -20.99
CA PHE A 185 4.40 0.59 -22.32
C PHE A 185 3.01 0.00 -22.22
N HIS A 186 1.99 0.72 -22.72
CA HIS A 186 0.57 0.38 -22.57
C HIS A 186 0.12 0.08 -21.14
N MET A 187 0.76 0.70 -20.17
CA MET A 187 0.43 0.65 -18.74
C MET A 187 0.53 2.08 -18.19
N ASP A 188 -0.54 2.85 -18.34
CA ASP A 188 -0.56 4.24 -17.93
C ASP A 188 -0.46 4.37 -16.39
N PRO A 189 0.14 5.46 -15.87
CA PRO A 189 0.03 5.81 -14.46
C PRO A 189 -1.44 6.06 -14.11
N GLU A 190 -1.87 5.64 -12.93
CA GLU A 190 -3.25 5.80 -12.52
C GLU A 190 -3.43 6.35 -11.11
N VAL A 191 -4.57 7.02 -10.92
CA VAL A 191 -5.16 7.31 -9.62
C VAL A 191 -6.54 6.67 -9.61
N VAL A 192 -6.82 5.84 -8.62
CA VAL A 192 -8.04 5.04 -8.55
C VAL A 192 -9.05 5.70 -7.62
N GLU A 193 -10.28 5.88 -8.08
CA GLU A 193 -11.41 6.28 -7.24
C GLU A 193 -12.28 5.06 -6.90
N ILE A 194 -12.49 4.82 -5.61
CA ILE A 194 -13.30 3.71 -5.10
C ILE A 194 -14.47 4.27 -4.29
N THR A 195 -15.68 3.96 -4.73
CA THR A 195 -16.91 4.31 -4.01
C THR A 195 -17.43 3.11 -3.24
N LEU A 196 -17.46 3.21 -1.90
CA LEU A 196 -18.10 2.23 -1.03
C LEU A 196 -19.59 2.57 -0.91
N LYS A 197 -20.45 1.57 -1.11
CA LYS A 197 -21.90 1.71 -0.98
C LYS A 197 -22.42 0.77 0.11
N SER A 198 -23.29 1.26 0.98
CA SER A 198 -24.05 0.42 1.90
C SER A 198 -24.96 -0.53 1.10
N LYS A 199 -25.05 -1.79 1.53
CA LYS A 199 -26.16 -2.63 1.08
C LYS A 199 -27.39 -2.22 1.90
N ASN A 200 -28.40 -1.71 1.22
CA ASN A 200 -29.73 -1.52 1.81
C ASN A 200 -30.31 -2.87 2.24
#